data_da3ddc4c722d05c90661ecc778541c67
#
_entry.id   da3ddc4c722d05c90661ecc778541c67
#
_cell.length_a   1.000
_cell.length_b   1.000
_cell.length_c   1.000
_cell.angle_alpha   90.00
_cell.angle_beta   90.00
_cell.angle_gamma   90.00
#
_symmetry.space_group_name_H-M   'P 1'
#
loop_
_entity.id
_entity.type
_entity.pdbx_description
1 polymer ?
#
loop_
_entity_poly.entity_id
_entity_poly.type
_entity_poly.pdbx_seq_one_letter_code
_entity_poly.pdbx_strand_id
1 'polypeptide(L)'
;LPMTVYVSEDFTPAEADVLRRYFTNLDGPVFALVNLPEVVKGALFARYSRSPKSLRRLFLDEFVGDLDIAGDASVDATVGLQRAEELYDRVFFEYGDDSVAQLGGVHLACEQASNLLTKVLEWGRLMSYLEQSTRYIAYDARLGGRYRYYRDPEILGSPMGLRYVGDLDRMFDTYAEMAETMLAYYRERFPKAPGDSDFVHRMALKAKALDAVRGVLPAAALSNVGIYGTGQAYEALLLRMRAHPLPEARTYADLMLTELRKVIPSFLKRVDLTDRGVAASTYLATTRASMEDIADKLFPRAPEPDEGPSVELVEFDPDAEVRLVTAMLYPYTDQPESVIEAKVRSLPVRDRVAIVRAYVGDRTNRRHRPGRALERPMYRFDVLADYGAFRDLQRHRMLTIEWQPLSHGNGYTRHE
;
A
#
# COMPACT_ATOMS: atom_id res chain seq x y z
N LEU A 1 -7.29 -38.03 -18.93
CA LEU A 1 -5.94 -37.56 -18.63
C LEU A 1 -5.42 -38.42 -17.47
N PRO A 2 -4.19 -38.98 -17.53
CA PRO A 2 -3.59 -39.65 -16.40
C PRO A 2 -3.48 -38.67 -15.25
N MET A 3 -4.04 -39.02 -14.08
CA MET A 3 -3.89 -38.21 -12.87
C MET A 3 -2.42 -38.28 -12.44
N THR A 4 -1.82 -37.09 -12.17
CA THR A 4 -0.47 -37.03 -11.58
C THR A 4 -0.55 -37.68 -10.19
N VAL A 5 0.24 -38.72 -9.96
CA VAL A 5 0.35 -39.35 -8.64
C VAL A 5 1.42 -38.60 -7.85
N TYR A 6 1.01 -37.91 -6.79
CA TYR A 6 1.94 -37.29 -5.85
C TYR A 6 2.33 -38.32 -4.76
N VAL A 7 3.59 -38.25 -4.33
CA VAL A 7 4.06 -39.05 -3.20
C VAL A 7 3.55 -38.38 -1.92
N SER A 8 2.69 -39.08 -1.16
CA SER A 8 2.28 -38.65 0.17
C SER A 8 3.27 -39.14 1.19
N GLU A 9 3.54 -38.34 2.19
CA GLU A 9 4.31 -38.73 3.37
C GLU A 9 3.39 -39.35 4.41
N ASP A 10 3.80 -40.46 5.01
CA ASP A 10 3.02 -41.13 6.05
C ASP A 10 3.27 -40.49 7.42
N PHE A 11 2.20 -40.19 8.11
CA PHE A 11 2.20 -39.67 9.47
C PHE A 11 1.46 -40.62 10.39
N THR A 12 1.96 -40.82 11.61
CA THR A 12 1.22 -41.53 12.65
C THR A 12 -0.08 -40.79 12.99
N PRO A 13 -1.09 -41.46 13.56
CA PRO A 13 -2.34 -40.79 13.97
C PRO A 13 -2.09 -39.56 14.87
N ALA A 14 -1.17 -39.69 15.81
CA ALA A 14 -0.82 -38.60 16.72
C ALA A 14 -0.17 -37.40 15.99
N GLU A 15 0.76 -37.67 15.08
CA GLU A 15 1.37 -36.63 14.23
C GLU A 15 0.32 -35.95 13.32
N ALA A 16 -0.57 -36.74 12.72
CA ALA A 16 -1.61 -36.22 11.86
C ALA A 16 -2.59 -35.30 12.63
N ASP A 17 -2.93 -35.64 13.87
CA ASP A 17 -3.81 -34.83 14.72
C ASP A 17 -3.16 -33.48 15.09
N VAL A 18 -1.85 -33.46 15.32
CA VAL A 18 -1.09 -32.22 15.51
C VAL A 18 -1.08 -31.40 14.21
N LEU A 19 -0.69 -32.01 13.10
CA LEU A 19 -0.55 -31.33 11.81
C LEU A 19 -1.85 -30.70 11.33
N ARG A 20 -3.01 -31.36 11.51
CA ARG A 20 -4.34 -30.83 11.10
C ARG A 20 -4.70 -29.50 11.75
N ARG A 21 -4.10 -29.16 12.86
CA ARG A 21 -4.31 -27.86 13.53
C ARG A 21 -3.60 -26.71 12.80
N TYR A 22 -2.52 -27.02 12.07
CA TYR A 22 -1.60 -26.03 11.51
C TYR A 22 -1.50 -26.09 9.96
N PHE A 23 -1.93 -27.20 9.35
CA PHE A 23 -1.87 -27.42 7.91
C PHE A 23 -3.24 -27.81 7.36
N THR A 24 -3.64 -27.19 6.27
CA THR A 24 -4.98 -27.42 5.67
C THR A 24 -5.11 -28.74 4.94
N ASN A 25 -3.99 -29.42 4.63
CA ASN A 25 -3.95 -30.67 3.88
C ASN A 25 -2.71 -31.48 4.29
N LEU A 26 -2.86 -32.79 4.45
CA LEU A 26 -1.76 -33.70 4.78
C LEU A 26 -1.38 -34.63 3.62
N ASP A 27 -2.27 -34.85 2.66
CA ASP A 27 -2.12 -35.87 1.63
C ASP A 27 -1.62 -35.30 0.29
N GLY A 28 -1.90 -34.01 0.03
CA GLY A 28 -1.55 -33.37 -1.23
C GLY A 28 -0.28 -32.53 -1.15
N PRO A 29 0.27 -32.14 -2.32
CA PRO A 29 1.49 -31.33 -2.41
C PRO A 29 1.28 -29.83 -2.13
N VAL A 30 0.02 -29.38 -2.02
CA VAL A 30 -0.34 -27.97 -1.79
C VAL A 30 -1.15 -27.85 -0.51
N PHE A 31 -0.72 -26.98 0.39
CA PHE A 31 -1.40 -26.72 1.67
C PHE A 31 -1.07 -25.31 2.18
N ALA A 32 -1.94 -24.77 2.99
CA ALA A 32 -1.71 -23.50 3.69
C ALA A 32 -1.32 -23.75 5.16
N LEU A 33 -0.58 -22.83 5.73
CA LEU A 33 -0.26 -22.77 7.14
C LEU A 33 -1.28 -21.87 7.85
N VAL A 34 -1.88 -22.40 8.91
CA VAL A 34 -2.90 -21.70 9.71
C VAL A 34 -2.52 -21.80 11.19
N ASN A 35 -3.07 -20.92 12.02
CA ASN A 35 -2.93 -20.96 13.48
C ASN A 35 -1.47 -20.95 14.01
N LEU A 36 -0.53 -20.43 13.24
CA LEU A 36 0.86 -20.26 13.63
C LEU A 36 1.21 -18.77 13.71
N PRO A 37 2.00 -18.37 14.73
CA PRO A 37 2.58 -17.03 14.76
C PRO A 37 3.41 -16.75 13.50
N GLU A 38 3.43 -15.49 13.04
CA GLU A 38 4.13 -15.10 11.80
C GLU A 38 5.65 -15.37 11.88
N VAL A 39 6.25 -15.19 13.06
CA VAL A 39 7.67 -15.48 13.26
C VAL A 39 7.96 -16.99 13.08
N VAL A 40 7.06 -17.86 13.58
CA VAL A 40 7.18 -19.32 13.41
C VAL A 40 7.07 -19.70 11.93
N LYS A 41 6.11 -19.13 11.19
CA LYS A 41 5.97 -19.35 9.73
C LYS A 41 7.25 -18.95 9.00
N GLY A 42 7.79 -17.77 9.29
CA GLY A 42 9.03 -17.28 8.67
C GLY A 42 10.23 -18.20 8.97
N ALA A 43 10.41 -18.57 10.22
CA ALA A 43 11.49 -19.48 10.65
C ALA A 43 11.36 -20.87 10.00
N LEU A 44 10.14 -21.41 9.92
CA LEU A 44 9.86 -22.69 9.31
C LEU A 44 10.21 -22.70 7.81
N PHE A 45 9.82 -21.66 7.06
CA PHE A 45 10.18 -21.54 5.66
C PHE A 45 11.68 -21.30 5.43
N ALA A 46 12.32 -20.53 6.29
CA ALA A 46 13.76 -20.33 6.26
C ALA A 46 14.50 -21.67 6.41
N ARG A 47 14.07 -22.48 7.36
CA ARG A 47 14.63 -23.81 7.59
C ARG A 47 14.31 -24.78 6.46
N TYR A 48 13.08 -24.73 5.93
CA TYR A 48 12.60 -25.54 4.81
C TYR A 48 13.43 -25.32 3.53
N SER A 49 13.82 -24.10 3.23
CA SER A 49 14.65 -23.79 2.05
C SER A 49 16.02 -24.48 2.06
N ARG A 50 16.46 -25.00 3.21
CA ARG A 50 17.78 -25.63 3.43
C ARG A 50 17.69 -27.08 3.93
N SER A 51 16.49 -27.67 3.90
CA SER A 51 16.22 -29.03 4.37
C SER A 51 15.66 -29.89 3.23
N PRO A 52 16.06 -31.15 3.10
CA PRO A 52 15.44 -32.08 2.15
C PRO A 52 14.09 -32.62 2.63
N LYS A 53 13.68 -32.33 3.88
CA LYS A 53 12.43 -32.82 4.47
C LYS A 53 11.24 -32.03 3.92
N SER A 54 10.04 -32.67 3.94
CA SER A 54 8.80 -31.92 3.72
C SER A 54 8.60 -30.88 4.83
N LEU A 55 7.84 -29.82 4.51
CA LEU A 55 7.55 -28.75 5.49
C LEU A 55 6.82 -29.30 6.73
N ARG A 56 5.94 -30.27 6.55
CA ARG A 56 5.17 -30.93 7.62
C ARG A 56 6.08 -31.77 8.52
N ARG A 57 7.00 -32.53 7.94
CA ARG A 57 7.98 -33.31 8.72
C ARG A 57 8.96 -32.41 9.47
N LEU A 58 9.41 -31.35 8.83
CA LEU A 58 10.28 -30.37 9.46
C LEU A 58 9.60 -29.70 10.66
N PHE A 59 8.32 -29.37 10.53
CA PHE A 59 7.53 -28.81 11.61
C PHE A 59 7.43 -29.76 12.81
N LEU A 60 7.13 -31.04 12.57
CA LEU A 60 7.08 -32.04 13.62
C LEU A 60 8.41 -32.22 14.33
N ASP A 61 9.49 -32.29 13.56
CA ASP A 61 10.82 -32.63 14.11
C ASP A 61 11.46 -31.47 14.87
N GLU A 62 11.22 -30.23 14.45
CA GLU A 62 11.98 -29.08 14.94
C GLU A 62 11.12 -28.02 15.68
N PHE A 63 9.80 -28.04 15.53
CA PHE A 63 8.94 -26.98 16.07
C PHE A 63 7.86 -27.49 17.05
N VAL A 64 7.40 -28.74 16.94
CA VAL A 64 6.31 -29.28 17.77
C VAL A 64 6.73 -29.49 19.22
N GLY A 65 8.00 -29.81 19.48
CA GLY A 65 8.48 -30.04 20.85
C GLY A 65 8.45 -28.81 21.77
N ASP A 66 8.29 -27.63 21.18
CA ASP A 66 8.28 -26.35 21.88
C ASP A 66 6.88 -25.68 21.87
N LEU A 67 5.95 -26.21 21.08
CA LEU A 67 4.53 -25.86 21.16
C LEU A 67 3.93 -26.74 22.23
N ASP A 68 3.58 -26.18 23.36
CA ASP A 68 2.93 -26.95 24.45
C ASP A 68 1.62 -27.56 23.92
N ILE A 69 1.65 -28.90 23.68
CA ILE A 69 0.55 -29.67 23.10
C ILE A 69 -0.53 -29.98 24.13
N ALA A 70 -0.39 -29.49 25.36
CA ALA A 70 -1.33 -29.65 26.44
C ALA A 70 -2.58 -28.79 26.23
N GLY A 71 -3.49 -29.27 25.45
CA GLY A 71 -4.94 -29.36 25.64
C GLY A 71 -5.79 -28.13 25.91
N ASP A 72 -5.32 -26.88 25.91
CA ASP A 72 -6.18 -25.72 26.18
C ASP A 72 -6.10 -24.71 25.01
N ALA A 73 -7.24 -24.12 24.64
CA ALA A 73 -7.42 -23.25 23.48
C ALA A 73 -6.73 -21.88 23.60
N SER A 74 -6.02 -21.63 24.67
CA SER A 74 -5.09 -20.51 24.82
C SER A 74 -3.66 -21.02 24.59
N VAL A 75 -3.26 -21.14 23.33
CA VAL A 75 -1.86 -21.39 22.97
C VAL A 75 -1.05 -20.24 23.55
N ASP A 76 -0.26 -20.53 24.57
CA ASP A 76 0.79 -19.61 25.00
C ASP A 76 1.85 -19.57 23.86
N ALA A 77 1.66 -18.65 22.95
CA ALA A 77 2.51 -18.45 21.78
C ALA A 77 3.96 -18.09 22.15
N THR A 78 4.24 -17.94 23.46
CA THR A 78 5.51 -17.44 24.00
C THR A 78 6.65 -18.45 23.84
N VAL A 79 6.39 -19.74 23.96
CA VAL A 79 7.46 -20.76 23.93
C VAL A 79 7.94 -21.06 22.51
N GLY A 80 7.00 -21.17 21.55
CA GLY A 80 7.35 -21.31 20.13
C GLY A 80 8.01 -20.06 19.53
N LEU A 81 7.72 -18.88 20.11
CA LEU A 81 8.34 -17.61 19.75
C LEU A 81 9.84 -17.57 20.07
N GLN A 82 10.26 -18.03 21.25
CA GLN A 82 11.65 -17.89 21.67
C GLN A 82 12.61 -18.67 20.75
N ARG A 83 12.27 -19.90 20.39
CA ARG A 83 13.12 -20.73 19.49
C ARG A 83 13.04 -20.28 18.03
N ALA A 84 11.86 -19.80 17.61
CA ALA A 84 11.70 -19.18 16.31
C ALA A 84 12.52 -17.87 16.21
N GLU A 85 12.61 -17.11 17.30
CA GLU A 85 13.46 -15.92 17.41
C GLU A 85 14.93 -16.26 17.36
N GLU A 86 15.38 -17.28 18.12
CA GLU A 86 16.77 -17.76 18.10
C GLU A 86 17.19 -18.30 16.71
N LEU A 87 16.31 -19.06 16.06
CA LEU A 87 16.54 -19.55 14.71
C LEU A 87 16.54 -18.39 13.70
N TYR A 88 15.62 -17.45 13.85
CA TYR A 88 15.55 -16.29 13.01
C TYR A 88 16.78 -15.41 13.13
N ASP A 89 17.22 -15.15 14.36
CA ASP A 89 18.44 -14.37 14.62
C ASP A 89 19.65 -15.04 13.96
N ARG A 90 19.79 -16.34 14.07
CA ARG A 90 20.87 -17.08 13.40
C ARG A 90 20.81 -16.96 11.88
N VAL A 91 19.64 -17.17 11.28
CA VAL A 91 19.46 -17.09 9.82
C VAL A 91 19.60 -15.66 9.31
N PHE A 92 19.08 -14.70 10.04
CA PHE A 92 19.02 -13.30 9.59
C PHE A 92 20.35 -12.56 9.80
N PHE A 93 21.03 -12.77 10.92
CA PHE A 93 22.30 -12.11 11.21
C PHE A 93 23.51 -12.83 10.60
N GLU A 94 23.48 -14.16 10.54
CA GLU A 94 24.61 -14.93 9.99
C GLU A 94 24.61 -14.98 8.46
N TYR A 95 23.45 -14.96 7.81
CA TYR A 95 23.32 -15.15 6.37
C TYR A 95 22.77 -13.93 5.60
N GLY A 96 22.32 -12.89 6.28
CA GLY A 96 21.81 -11.65 5.66
C GLY A 96 20.60 -11.84 4.74
N ASP A 97 19.81 -12.89 4.97
CA ASP A 97 18.70 -13.28 4.08
C ASP A 97 17.42 -12.50 4.39
N ASP A 98 17.28 -11.33 3.75
CA ASP A 98 16.08 -10.48 3.84
C ASP A 98 14.80 -11.17 3.32
N SER A 99 14.94 -12.24 2.52
CA SER A 99 13.80 -12.96 1.94
C SER A 99 12.94 -13.66 2.98
N VAL A 100 13.49 -14.03 4.14
CA VAL A 100 12.72 -14.62 5.25
C VAL A 100 11.73 -13.62 5.84
N ALA A 101 12.11 -12.35 5.96
CA ALA A 101 11.25 -11.29 6.47
C ALA A 101 10.06 -10.97 5.53
N GLN A 102 10.10 -11.47 4.29
CA GLN A 102 8.99 -11.35 3.34
C GLN A 102 7.87 -12.39 3.57
N LEU A 103 8.12 -13.43 4.35
CA LEU A 103 7.18 -14.53 4.55
C LEU A 103 6.27 -14.33 5.77
N GLY A 104 6.59 -13.41 6.67
CA GLY A 104 5.73 -13.00 7.78
C GLY A 104 5.01 -11.70 7.45
N GLY A 105 3.69 -11.65 7.66
CA GLY A 105 2.87 -10.47 7.39
C GLY A 105 1.93 -10.12 8.52
N VAL A 106 1.72 -8.82 8.74
CA VAL A 106 0.87 -8.29 9.82
C VAL A 106 -0.19 -7.36 9.27
N HIS A 107 -1.42 -7.49 9.80
CA HIS A 107 -2.45 -6.47 9.65
C HIS A 107 -2.31 -5.46 10.77
N LEU A 108 -2.17 -4.19 10.41
CA LEU A 108 -2.05 -3.08 11.34
C LEU A 108 -3.10 -2.03 11.03
N ALA A 109 -3.72 -1.46 12.05
CA ALA A 109 -4.62 -0.31 11.92
C ALA A 109 -3.91 0.96 12.40
N CYS A 110 -3.95 2.01 11.57
CA CYS A 110 -3.54 3.36 11.92
C CYS A 110 -4.79 4.24 11.93
N GLU A 111 -5.32 4.53 13.10
CA GLU A 111 -6.49 5.36 13.27
C GLU A 111 -6.11 6.81 13.55
N GLN A 112 -7.03 7.74 13.26
CA GLN A 112 -6.86 9.17 13.48
C GLN A 112 -5.62 9.76 12.77
N ALA A 113 -5.21 9.19 11.66
CA ALA A 113 -4.13 9.69 10.81
C ALA A 113 -4.62 10.86 9.96
N SER A 114 -3.89 11.97 9.89
CA SER A 114 -4.25 13.05 8.95
C SER A 114 -4.24 12.57 7.50
N ASN A 115 -4.98 13.23 6.62
CA ASN A 115 -4.92 12.94 5.20
C ASN A 115 -3.51 13.16 4.61
N LEU A 116 -2.67 13.98 5.23
CA LEU A 116 -1.26 14.11 4.87
C LEU A 116 -0.49 12.84 5.25
N LEU A 117 -0.69 12.35 6.47
CA LEU A 117 -0.04 11.12 6.93
C LEU A 117 -0.49 9.90 6.12
N THR A 118 -1.77 9.81 5.72
CA THR A 118 -2.21 8.66 4.91
C THR A 118 -1.40 8.53 3.62
N LYS A 119 -0.94 9.64 3.03
CA LYS A 119 -0.14 9.60 1.80
C LYS A 119 1.28 9.09 2.04
N VAL A 120 1.83 9.30 3.23
CA VAL A 120 3.10 8.72 3.66
C VAL A 120 2.96 7.22 3.93
N LEU A 121 1.88 6.82 4.61
CA LEU A 121 1.58 5.42 4.92
C LEU A 121 1.35 4.59 3.64
N GLU A 122 0.56 5.11 2.70
CA GLU A 122 0.07 4.36 1.54
C GLU A 122 1.02 4.33 0.33
N TRP A 123 2.24 4.77 0.48
CA TRP A 123 3.19 4.86 -0.65
C TRP A 123 3.90 3.55 -1.00
N GLY A 124 4.02 2.61 -0.09
CA GLY A 124 4.75 1.35 -0.32
C GLY A 124 4.08 0.45 -1.36
N ARG A 125 4.86 -0.02 -2.36
CA ARG A 125 4.34 -0.90 -3.44
C ARG A 125 4.08 -2.34 -2.98
N LEU A 126 4.82 -2.82 -1.98
CA LEU A 126 4.77 -4.20 -1.49
C LEU A 126 3.84 -4.37 -0.29
N MET A 127 2.87 -3.49 -0.14
CA MET A 127 1.89 -3.52 0.95
C MET A 127 0.49 -3.35 0.39
N SER A 128 -0.51 -3.70 1.19
CA SER A 128 -1.93 -3.48 0.89
C SER A 128 -2.52 -2.50 1.87
N TYR A 129 -3.42 -1.64 1.39
CA TYR A 129 -4.01 -0.57 2.18
C TYR A 129 -5.50 -0.46 1.95
N LEU A 130 -6.22 -0.10 3.01
CA LEU A 130 -7.64 0.26 2.97
C LEU A 130 -7.85 1.52 3.80
N GLU A 131 -8.08 2.64 3.12
CA GLU A 131 -8.37 3.93 3.76
C GLU A 131 -9.87 4.13 3.94
N GLN A 132 -10.27 4.70 5.06
CA GLN A 132 -11.64 5.12 5.31
C GLN A 132 -12.09 6.15 4.27
N SER A 133 -13.24 5.90 3.65
CA SER A 133 -13.70 6.70 2.50
C SER A 133 -14.46 7.95 2.92
N THR A 134 -13.98 9.12 2.55
CA THR A 134 -14.67 10.40 2.68
C THR A 134 -15.91 10.53 1.79
N ARG A 135 -16.15 9.60 0.86
CA ARG A 135 -17.38 9.55 0.02
C ARG A 135 -18.55 8.89 0.73
N TYR A 136 -18.27 8.00 1.70
CA TYR A 136 -19.32 7.22 2.38
C TYR A 136 -19.54 7.67 3.82
N ILE A 137 -18.55 8.28 4.44
CA ILE A 137 -18.57 8.71 5.83
C ILE A 137 -18.55 10.23 5.88
N ALA A 138 -19.60 10.79 6.47
CA ALA A 138 -19.66 12.23 6.71
C ALA A 138 -18.72 12.63 7.86
N TYR A 139 -18.17 13.83 7.76
CA TYR A 139 -17.26 14.41 8.75
C TYR A 139 -17.96 15.47 9.62
N ASP A 140 -19.27 15.40 9.72
CA ASP A 140 -20.15 16.27 10.50
C ASP A 140 -20.18 15.94 12.01
N ALA A 141 -19.80 14.71 12.39
CA ALA A 141 -19.78 14.27 13.77
C ALA A 141 -18.45 14.61 14.46
N ARG A 142 -18.52 14.91 15.75
CA ARG A 142 -17.37 15.17 16.62
C ARG A 142 -16.87 13.89 17.29
N LEU A 143 -15.56 13.75 17.43
CA LEU A 143 -14.90 12.70 18.19
C LEU A 143 -14.35 13.31 19.49
N GLY A 144 -14.77 12.80 20.65
CA GLY A 144 -14.39 13.39 21.94
C GLY A 144 -14.73 14.88 22.08
N GLY A 145 -15.88 15.31 21.50
CA GLY A 145 -16.35 16.69 21.55
C GLY A 145 -15.67 17.65 20.56
N ARG A 146 -14.78 17.16 19.69
CA ARG A 146 -13.99 17.99 18.76
C ARG A 146 -14.14 17.46 17.32
N TYR A 147 -14.02 18.35 16.33
CA TYR A 147 -13.93 17.94 14.93
C TYR A 147 -12.69 17.11 14.67
N ARG A 148 -12.77 16.20 13.69
CA ARG A 148 -11.78 15.19 13.37
C ARG A 148 -10.69 15.72 12.46
N TYR A 149 -9.75 16.50 13.01
CA TYR A 149 -8.54 16.94 12.33
C TYR A 149 -7.33 16.88 13.26
N TYR A 150 -6.14 16.74 12.68
CA TYR A 150 -4.89 16.65 13.41
C TYR A 150 -4.58 17.98 14.10
N ARG A 151 -4.30 17.91 15.39
CA ARG A 151 -3.94 19.05 16.22
C ARG A 151 -2.47 18.96 16.55
N ASP A 152 -1.64 19.53 15.63
CA ASP A 152 -0.20 19.55 15.79
C ASP A 152 0.19 20.31 17.07
N PRO A 153 0.95 19.69 18.00
CA PRO A 153 1.31 20.32 19.25
C PRO A 153 2.18 21.59 19.08
N GLU A 154 3.02 21.64 18.06
CA GLU A 154 3.86 22.80 17.78
C GLU A 154 3.02 23.97 17.26
N ILE A 155 2.07 23.70 16.35
CA ILE A 155 1.13 24.72 15.88
C ILE A 155 0.25 25.22 17.03
N LEU A 156 -0.28 24.32 17.85
CA LEU A 156 -1.14 24.70 18.99
C LEU A 156 -0.38 25.53 20.04
N GLY A 157 0.91 25.26 20.24
CA GLY A 157 1.78 26.01 21.13
C GLY A 157 2.29 27.34 20.54
N SER A 158 2.07 27.60 19.27
CA SER A 158 2.49 28.82 18.57
C SER A 158 1.44 29.94 18.64
N PRO A 159 1.79 31.18 18.29
CA PRO A 159 0.83 32.28 18.15
C PRO A 159 -0.31 31.99 17.15
N MET A 160 -0.12 31.03 16.25
CA MET A 160 -1.12 30.62 15.26
C MET A 160 -2.14 29.60 15.79
N GLY A 161 -1.94 29.02 16.97
CA GLY A 161 -2.74 27.91 17.48
C GLY A 161 -4.23 28.20 17.55
N LEU A 162 -4.64 29.35 18.09
CA LEU A 162 -6.07 29.75 18.15
C LEU A 162 -6.67 29.94 16.75
N ARG A 163 -5.94 30.55 15.85
CA ARG A 163 -6.37 30.74 14.46
C ARG A 163 -6.50 29.40 13.74
N TYR A 164 -5.54 28.51 13.90
CA TYR A 164 -5.58 27.16 13.33
C TYR A 164 -6.86 26.42 13.75
N VAL A 165 -7.15 26.40 15.04
CA VAL A 165 -8.38 25.75 15.55
C VAL A 165 -9.63 26.40 14.99
N GLY A 166 -9.73 27.75 15.07
CA GLY A 166 -10.92 28.48 14.61
C GLY A 166 -11.16 28.35 13.10
N ASP A 167 -10.11 28.38 12.29
CA ASP A 167 -10.21 28.25 10.84
C ASP A 167 -10.65 26.81 10.44
N LEU A 168 -10.06 25.79 11.07
CA LEU A 168 -10.41 24.41 10.78
C LEU A 168 -11.82 24.06 11.29
N ASP A 169 -12.20 24.49 12.47
CA ASP A 169 -13.57 24.29 12.97
C ASP A 169 -14.60 24.91 12.01
N ARG A 170 -14.34 26.12 11.51
CA ARG A 170 -15.19 26.78 10.50
C ARG A 170 -15.28 25.99 9.20
N MET A 171 -14.17 25.38 8.72
CA MET A 171 -14.20 24.53 7.53
C MET A 171 -15.09 23.30 7.73
N PHE A 172 -15.09 22.69 8.92
CA PHE A 172 -15.97 21.57 9.23
C PHE A 172 -17.44 21.99 9.37
N ASP A 173 -17.73 23.17 9.95
CA ASP A 173 -19.10 23.72 9.98
C ASP A 173 -19.60 23.96 8.56
N THR A 174 -18.80 24.61 7.71
CA THR A 174 -19.13 24.84 6.29
C THR A 174 -19.35 23.51 5.54
N TYR A 175 -18.49 22.51 5.76
CA TYR A 175 -18.67 21.19 5.18
C TYR A 175 -20.02 20.55 5.57
N ALA A 176 -20.41 20.64 6.83
CA ALA A 176 -21.67 20.07 7.32
C ALA A 176 -22.88 20.73 6.65
N GLU A 177 -22.90 22.07 6.59
CA GLU A 177 -23.97 22.84 5.92
C GLU A 177 -24.07 22.51 4.42
N MET A 178 -22.92 22.46 3.74
CA MET A 178 -22.86 22.11 2.32
C MET A 178 -23.31 20.67 2.06
N ALA A 179 -22.97 19.73 2.94
CA ALA A 179 -23.36 18.33 2.79
C ALA A 179 -24.89 18.16 2.84
N GLU A 180 -25.57 18.86 3.74
CA GLU A 180 -27.04 18.88 3.81
C GLU A 180 -27.65 19.50 2.55
N THR A 181 -27.16 20.67 2.15
CA THR A 181 -27.60 21.38 0.96
C THR A 181 -27.46 20.53 -0.30
N MET A 182 -26.30 19.93 -0.50
CA MET A 182 -26.04 19.08 -1.65
C MET A 182 -26.87 17.79 -1.64
N LEU A 183 -27.13 17.23 -0.46
CA LEU A 183 -28.01 16.07 -0.35
C LEU A 183 -29.45 16.41 -0.76
N ALA A 184 -29.95 17.57 -0.35
CA ALA A 184 -31.29 18.08 -0.77
C ALA A 184 -31.31 18.29 -2.28
N TYR A 185 -30.33 18.99 -2.83
CA TYR A 185 -30.20 19.24 -4.26
C TYR A 185 -30.22 17.96 -5.09
N TYR A 186 -29.41 16.95 -4.68
CA TYR A 186 -29.34 15.68 -5.43
C TYR A 186 -30.62 14.84 -5.28
N ARG A 187 -31.36 14.91 -4.18
CA ARG A 187 -32.67 14.26 -4.03
C ARG A 187 -33.66 14.78 -5.05
N GLU A 188 -33.69 16.09 -5.30
CA GLU A 188 -34.55 16.69 -6.28
C GLU A 188 -34.11 16.35 -7.73
N ARG A 189 -32.80 16.42 -8.01
CA ARG A 189 -32.28 16.24 -9.36
C ARG A 189 -32.24 14.79 -9.83
N PHE A 190 -32.12 13.85 -8.92
CA PHE A 190 -32.03 12.42 -9.22
C PHE A 190 -33.13 11.66 -8.46
N PRO A 191 -34.39 11.74 -8.92
CA PRO A 191 -35.47 10.98 -8.32
C PRO A 191 -35.24 9.49 -8.47
N LYS A 192 -35.78 8.71 -7.52
CA LYS A 192 -35.66 7.26 -7.52
C LYS A 192 -36.35 6.68 -8.77
N ALA A 193 -35.65 5.82 -9.52
CA ALA A 193 -36.25 5.11 -10.64
C ALA A 193 -37.15 3.94 -10.17
N PRO A 194 -38.20 3.60 -10.95
CA PRO A 194 -39.00 2.41 -10.66
C PRO A 194 -38.13 1.15 -10.62
N GLY A 195 -38.21 0.38 -9.53
CA GLY A 195 -37.42 -0.84 -9.31
C GLY A 195 -36.12 -0.65 -8.52
N ASP A 196 -35.67 0.57 -8.28
CA ASP A 196 -34.50 0.80 -7.45
C ASP A 196 -34.80 0.52 -5.96
N SER A 197 -33.80 -0.04 -5.26
CA SER A 197 -33.85 -0.19 -3.81
C SER A 197 -33.75 1.18 -3.12
N ASP A 198 -34.61 1.46 -2.14
CA ASP A 198 -34.56 2.69 -1.34
C ASP A 198 -33.21 2.87 -0.63
N PHE A 199 -32.62 1.77 -0.17
CA PHE A 199 -31.31 1.79 0.48
C PHE A 199 -30.21 2.20 -0.50
N VAL A 200 -30.14 1.54 -1.67
CA VAL A 200 -29.12 1.80 -2.69
C VAL A 200 -29.25 3.24 -3.21
N HIS A 201 -30.46 3.69 -3.54
CA HIS A 201 -30.68 5.06 -4.00
C HIS A 201 -30.24 6.10 -2.96
N ARG A 202 -30.67 5.93 -1.70
CA ARG A 202 -30.28 6.84 -0.60
C ARG A 202 -28.77 6.89 -0.40
N MET A 203 -28.08 5.72 -0.44
CA MET A 203 -26.63 5.64 -0.29
C MET A 203 -25.90 6.27 -1.48
N ALA A 204 -26.41 6.11 -2.70
CA ALA A 204 -25.86 6.74 -3.90
C ALA A 204 -25.94 8.27 -3.85
N LEU A 205 -27.09 8.81 -3.42
CA LEU A 205 -27.28 10.27 -3.25
C LEU A 205 -26.36 10.82 -2.16
N LYS A 206 -26.26 10.11 -1.02
CA LYS A 206 -25.33 10.49 0.05
C LYS A 206 -23.88 10.50 -0.45
N ALA A 207 -23.46 9.47 -1.17
CA ALA A 207 -22.11 9.39 -1.72
C ALA A 207 -21.83 10.54 -2.70
N LYS A 208 -22.79 10.89 -3.57
CA LYS A 208 -22.67 12.05 -4.48
C LYS A 208 -22.53 13.37 -3.70
N ALA A 209 -23.35 13.58 -2.70
CA ALA A 209 -23.31 14.81 -1.89
C ALA A 209 -21.96 14.96 -1.17
N LEU A 210 -21.51 13.90 -0.50
CA LEU A 210 -20.22 13.91 0.21
C LEU A 210 -19.03 14.05 -0.75
N ASP A 211 -19.09 13.45 -1.93
CA ASP A 211 -18.03 13.57 -2.94
C ASP A 211 -17.92 15.01 -3.47
N ALA A 212 -19.04 15.70 -3.65
CA ALA A 212 -19.07 17.08 -4.11
C ALA A 212 -18.47 18.06 -3.08
N VAL A 213 -18.69 17.82 -1.77
CA VAL A 213 -18.27 18.78 -0.73
C VAL A 213 -16.96 18.42 -0.02
N ARG A 214 -16.41 17.24 -0.25
CA ARG A 214 -15.18 16.79 0.45
C ARG A 214 -13.95 17.68 0.21
N GLY A 215 -13.95 18.47 -0.85
CA GLY A 215 -12.91 19.46 -1.13
C GLY A 215 -12.79 20.57 -0.11
N VAL A 216 -13.84 20.81 0.70
CA VAL A 216 -13.84 21.77 1.82
C VAL A 216 -13.08 21.23 3.03
N LEU A 217 -12.95 19.91 3.18
CA LEU A 217 -12.22 19.32 4.30
C LEU A 217 -10.73 19.64 4.21
N PRO A 218 -10.10 20.09 5.31
CA PRO A 218 -8.68 20.38 5.33
C PRO A 218 -7.85 19.09 5.15
N ALA A 219 -6.64 19.22 4.63
CA ALA A 219 -5.69 18.11 4.54
C ALA A 219 -5.32 17.52 5.92
N ALA A 220 -5.54 18.27 6.99
CA ALA A 220 -5.41 17.82 8.37
C ALA A 220 -6.58 16.93 8.84
N ALA A 221 -7.68 16.79 8.07
CA ALA A 221 -8.80 15.92 8.44
C ALA A 221 -8.32 14.49 8.69
N LEU A 222 -8.82 13.87 9.79
CA LEU A 222 -8.38 12.54 10.21
C LEU A 222 -9.08 11.44 9.42
N SER A 223 -8.32 10.41 9.10
CA SER A 223 -8.78 9.18 8.46
C SER A 223 -8.26 7.97 9.23
N ASN A 224 -8.74 6.79 8.87
CA ASN A 224 -8.27 5.52 9.42
C ASN A 224 -7.75 4.65 8.27
N VAL A 225 -6.59 4.02 8.45
CA VAL A 225 -5.94 3.19 7.44
C VAL A 225 -5.67 1.81 8.01
N GLY A 226 -6.21 0.78 7.35
CA GLY A 226 -5.79 -0.60 7.54
C GLY A 226 -4.61 -0.90 6.60
N ILE A 227 -3.57 -1.53 7.13
CA ILE A 227 -2.35 -1.86 6.40
C ILE A 227 -2.07 -3.34 6.56
N TYR A 228 -1.77 -4.02 5.44
CA TYR A 228 -1.17 -5.35 5.48
C TYR A 228 0.17 -5.31 4.76
N GLY A 229 1.20 -5.82 5.42
CA GLY A 229 2.54 -5.87 4.86
C GLY A 229 3.42 -6.93 5.51
N THR A 230 4.53 -7.24 4.86
CA THR A 230 5.57 -8.12 5.38
C THR A 230 6.50 -7.38 6.34
N GLY A 231 7.27 -8.11 7.14
CA GLY A 231 8.26 -7.51 8.04
C GLY A 231 9.25 -6.59 7.32
N GLN A 232 9.74 -6.99 6.16
CA GLN A 232 10.63 -6.16 5.34
C GLN A 232 9.94 -4.88 4.84
N ALA A 233 8.66 -4.99 4.42
CA ALA A 233 7.91 -3.84 3.95
C ALA A 233 7.64 -2.83 5.09
N TYR A 234 7.36 -3.33 6.30
CA TYR A 234 7.23 -2.49 7.49
C TYR A 234 8.54 -1.83 7.89
N GLU A 235 9.67 -2.56 7.86
CA GLU A 235 10.99 -1.97 8.13
C GLU A 235 11.23 -0.77 7.19
N ALA A 236 11.06 -0.97 5.88
CA ALA A 236 11.25 0.09 4.89
C ALA A 236 10.29 1.28 5.09
N LEU A 237 9.04 1.02 5.48
CA LEU A 237 8.06 2.08 5.79
C LEU A 237 8.49 2.87 7.02
N LEU A 238 8.85 2.20 8.11
CA LEU A 238 9.25 2.83 9.36
C LEU A 238 10.49 3.72 9.19
N LEU A 239 11.50 3.27 8.44
CA LEU A 239 12.70 4.04 8.16
C LEU A 239 12.40 5.33 7.38
N ARG A 240 11.51 5.26 6.38
CA ARG A 240 11.06 6.44 5.64
C ARG A 240 10.25 7.40 6.51
N MET A 241 9.35 6.87 7.34
CA MET A 241 8.54 7.69 8.25
C MET A 241 9.39 8.41 9.30
N ARG A 242 10.40 7.76 9.85
CA ARG A 242 11.35 8.37 10.79
C ARG A 242 12.19 9.48 10.16
N ALA A 243 12.50 9.34 8.87
CA ALA A 243 13.20 10.37 8.09
C ALA A 243 12.28 11.49 7.57
N HIS A 244 10.95 11.37 7.76
CA HIS A 244 9.99 12.30 7.15
C HIS A 244 9.96 13.65 7.89
N PRO A 245 9.84 14.81 7.18
CA PRO A 245 9.77 16.13 7.81
C PRO A 245 8.49 16.31 8.64
N LEU A 246 7.38 15.65 8.30
CA LEU A 246 6.12 15.73 9.03
C LEU A 246 6.26 15.09 10.44
N PRO A 247 6.09 15.86 11.55
CA PRO A 247 6.20 15.33 12.91
C PRO A 247 5.23 14.16 13.19
N GLU A 248 4.02 14.25 12.67
CA GLU A 248 3.01 13.18 12.79
C GLU A 248 3.52 11.85 12.23
N ALA A 249 4.23 11.87 11.08
CA ALA A 249 4.79 10.65 10.49
C ALA A 249 5.83 9.98 11.41
N ARG A 250 6.70 10.78 12.05
CA ARG A 250 7.69 10.25 13.00
C ARG A 250 7.02 9.67 14.25
N THR A 251 6.01 10.35 14.78
CA THR A 251 5.22 9.86 15.91
C THR A 251 4.54 8.52 15.59
N TYR A 252 3.89 8.42 14.42
CA TYR A 252 3.25 7.18 14.01
C TYR A 252 4.25 6.05 13.73
N ALA A 253 5.45 6.37 13.24
CA ALA A 253 6.49 5.35 13.09
C ALA A 253 6.83 4.67 14.43
N ASP A 254 6.94 5.43 15.51
CA ASP A 254 7.24 4.88 16.84
C ASP A 254 6.06 4.11 17.44
N LEU A 255 4.82 4.61 17.25
CA LEU A 255 3.61 3.88 17.65
C LEU A 255 3.49 2.54 16.89
N MET A 256 3.68 2.57 15.56
CA MET A 256 3.64 1.37 14.71
C MET A 256 4.73 0.39 15.11
N LEU A 257 5.97 0.82 15.34
CA LEU A 257 7.07 -0.05 15.75
C LEU A 257 6.78 -0.73 17.08
N THR A 258 6.20 0.00 18.03
CA THR A 258 5.81 -0.54 19.34
C THR A 258 4.80 -1.69 19.19
N GLU A 259 3.76 -1.52 18.37
CA GLU A 259 2.74 -2.54 18.17
C GLU A 259 3.23 -3.71 17.30
N LEU A 260 3.97 -3.42 16.24
CA LEU A 260 4.53 -4.44 15.37
C LEU A 260 5.52 -5.36 16.09
N ARG A 261 6.29 -4.84 17.04
CA ARG A 261 7.22 -5.64 17.87
C ARG A 261 6.52 -6.63 18.79
N LYS A 262 5.23 -6.47 19.07
CA LYS A 262 4.44 -7.47 19.80
C LYS A 262 4.13 -8.71 18.95
N VAL A 263 4.20 -8.60 17.62
CA VAL A 263 3.81 -9.64 16.65
C VAL A 263 5.01 -10.19 15.88
N ILE A 264 5.91 -9.32 15.43
CA ILE A 264 7.08 -9.66 14.59
C ILE A 264 8.38 -9.04 15.12
N PRO A 265 8.73 -9.23 16.39
CA PRO A 265 9.87 -8.54 17.01
C PRO A 265 11.19 -8.75 16.27
N SER A 266 11.47 -9.98 15.87
CA SER A 266 12.72 -10.34 15.21
C SER A 266 12.91 -9.64 13.87
N PHE A 267 11.83 -9.45 13.09
CA PHE A 267 11.88 -8.79 11.77
C PHE A 267 12.19 -7.30 11.85
N LEU A 268 12.02 -6.67 13.02
CA LEU A 268 12.17 -5.23 13.23
C LEU A 268 13.33 -4.86 14.17
N LYS A 269 14.18 -5.83 14.53
CA LYS A 269 15.35 -5.57 15.40
C LYS A 269 16.29 -4.51 14.82
N ARG A 270 16.47 -4.50 13.49
CA ARG A 270 17.42 -3.58 12.82
C ARG A 270 16.97 -2.12 12.80
N VAL A 271 15.68 -1.83 13.01
CA VAL A 271 15.12 -0.46 12.89
C VAL A 271 15.82 0.53 13.84
N ASP A 272 16.22 0.08 15.03
CA ASP A 272 16.85 0.91 16.07
C ASP A 272 18.38 0.72 16.18
N LEU A 273 18.98 -0.14 15.38
CA LEU A 273 20.43 -0.30 15.39
C LEU A 273 21.10 0.93 14.78
N THR A 274 22.08 1.48 15.49
CA THR A 274 22.76 2.72 15.12
C THR A 274 23.42 2.63 13.74
N ASP A 275 24.04 1.48 13.45
CA ASP A 275 24.74 1.20 12.19
C ASP A 275 23.82 0.69 11.06
N ARG A 276 22.53 0.55 11.32
CA ARG A 276 21.53 0.01 10.38
C ARG A 276 20.37 0.99 10.18
N GLY A 277 19.27 0.78 10.91
CA GLY A 277 18.03 1.55 10.72
C GLY A 277 18.20 3.04 11.05
N VAL A 278 18.92 3.37 12.13
CA VAL A 278 19.19 4.78 12.48
C VAL A 278 20.06 5.44 11.41
N ALA A 279 21.12 4.77 10.95
CA ALA A 279 21.98 5.27 9.86
C ALA A 279 21.18 5.48 8.57
N ALA A 280 20.29 4.53 8.21
CA ALA A 280 19.45 4.62 7.01
C ALA A 280 18.46 5.79 7.10
N SER A 281 17.77 5.96 8.23
CA SER A 281 16.85 7.09 8.43
C SER A 281 17.57 8.44 8.42
N THR A 282 18.76 8.50 9.02
CA THR A 282 19.60 9.70 9.01
C THR A 282 20.07 10.04 7.60
N TYR A 283 20.51 9.06 6.83
CA TYR A 283 20.87 9.22 5.42
C TYR A 283 19.72 9.80 4.60
N LEU A 284 18.52 9.23 4.71
CA LEU A 284 17.34 9.72 3.99
C LEU A 284 16.97 11.17 4.38
N ALA A 285 17.02 11.49 5.68
CA ALA A 285 16.73 12.83 6.17
C ALA A 285 17.76 13.87 5.69
N THR A 286 19.06 13.53 5.79
CA THR A 286 20.15 14.41 5.38
C THR A 286 20.14 14.66 3.87
N THR A 287 19.94 13.61 3.08
CA THR A 287 19.84 13.74 1.61
C THR A 287 18.68 14.64 1.21
N ARG A 288 17.51 14.47 1.85
CA ARG A 288 16.37 15.36 1.61
C ARG A 288 16.69 16.81 1.95
N ALA A 289 17.20 17.09 3.16
CA ALA A 289 17.53 18.44 3.58
C ALA A 289 18.54 19.10 2.63
N SER A 290 19.53 18.36 2.15
CA SER A 290 20.52 18.86 1.18
C SER A 290 19.86 19.22 -0.16
N MET A 291 18.92 18.42 -0.64
CA MET A 291 18.20 18.70 -1.89
C MET A 291 17.23 19.88 -1.74
N GLU A 292 16.56 20.02 -0.59
CA GLU A 292 15.71 21.18 -0.29
C GLU A 292 16.53 22.47 -0.27
N ASP A 293 17.69 22.48 0.39
CA ASP A 293 18.60 23.63 0.41
C ASP A 293 19.11 24.03 -0.99
N ILE A 294 19.43 23.06 -1.83
CA ILE A 294 19.85 23.32 -3.21
C ILE A 294 18.68 23.87 -4.02
N ALA A 295 17.50 23.26 -3.90
CA ALA A 295 16.31 23.68 -4.64
C ALA A 295 15.89 25.11 -4.26
N ASP A 296 15.89 25.45 -2.96
CA ASP A 296 15.57 26.81 -2.47
C ASP A 296 16.54 27.87 -2.98
N LYS A 297 17.83 27.52 -3.15
CA LYS A 297 18.83 28.41 -3.73
C LYS A 297 18.67 28.63 -5.23
N LEU A 298 18.32 27.58 -5.95
CA LEU A 298 18.19 27.62 -7.42
C LEU A 298 16.83 28.18 -7.87
N PHE A 299 15.78 27.87 -7.13
CA PHE A 299 14.41 28.20 -7.45
C PHE A 299 13.72 28.89 -6.26
N PRO A 300 14.04 30.16 -6.00
CA PRO A 300 13.34 30.91 -4.95
C PRO A 300 11.84 30.92 -5.29
N ARG A 301 11.02 30.57 -4.31
CA ARG A 301 9.57 30.42 -4.49
C ARG A 301 8.96 31.64 -5.15
N ALA A 302 8.44 31.45 -6.37
CA ALA A 302 7.67 32.47 -7.04
C ALA A 302 6.27 32.54 -6.39
N PRO A 303 5.76 33.74 -6.08
CA PRO A 303 4.44 33.89 -5.46
C PRO A 303 3.26 33.75 -6.45
N GLU A 304 3.52 33.66 -7.76
CA GLU A 304 2.48 33.66 -8.77
C GLU A 304 2.13 32.24 -9.24
N PRO A 305 0.83 31.92 -9.38
CA PRO A 305 0.38 30.66 -9.92
C PRO A 305 0.90 30.46 -11.36
N ASP A 306 1.29 29.24 -11.69
CA ASP A 306 1.62 28.84 -13.04
C ASP A 306 0.34 28.84 -13.91
N GLU A 307 0.33 29.61 -15.01
CA GLU A 307 -0.75 29.62 -16.00
C GLU A 307 -0.59 28.52 -17.07
N GLY A 308 0.36 27.60 -16.88
CA GLY A 308 0.62 26.48 -17.77
C GLY A 308 -0.53 25.49 -17.88
N PRO A 309 -0.45 24.52 -18.81
CA PRO A 309 -1.48 23.49 -18.96
C PRO A 309 -1.54 22.62 -17.69
N SER A 310 -2.75 22.24 -17.28
CA SER A 310 -2.96 21.36 -16.13
C SER A 310 -2.42 19.94 -16.33
N VAL A 311 -2.18 19.52 -17.57
CA VAL A 311 -1.59 18.22 -17.93
C VAL A 311 -0.70 18.42 -19.16
N GLU A 312 0.57 18.06 -19.04
CA GLU A 312 1.55 18.10 -20.11
C GLU A 312 2.20 16.73 -20.30
N LEU A 313 2.27 16.26 -21.55
CA LEU A 313 3.06 15.09 -21.92
C LEU A 313 4.51 15.53 -22.15
N VAL A 314 5.36 15.33 -21.14
CA VAL A 314 6.76 15.79 -21.14
C VAL A 314 7.67 14.87 -21.94
N GLU A 315 7.41 13.55 -21.87
CA GLU A 315 8.26 12.56 -22.51
C GLU A 315 7.44 11.33 -22.92
N PHE A 316 7.76 10.81 -24.10
CA PHE A 316 7.25 9.53 -24.57
C PHE A 316 8.30 8.84 -25.44
N ASP A 317 8.18 7.51 -25.55
CA ASP A 317 9.04 6.73 -26.43
C ASP A 317 8.50 6.79 -27.87
N PRO A 318 9.23 7.38 -28.83
CA PRO A 318 8.80 7.47 -30.23
C PRO A 318 8.71 6.09 -30.90
N ASP A 319 9.44 5.09 -30.40
CA ASP A 319 9.40 3.70 -30.86
C ASP A 319 8.44 2.81 -30.05
N ALA A 320 7.61 3.40 -29.21
CA ALA A 320 6.72 2.67 -28.28
C ALA A 320 5.90 1.58 -28.98
N GLU A 321 5.33 1.86 -30.17
CA GLU A 321 4.55 0.86 -30.92
C GLU A 321 5.40 -0.34 -31.34
N VAL A 322 6.59 -0.10 -31.85
CA VAL A 322 7.50 -1.16 -32.29
C VAL A 322 7.94 -2.03 -31.10
N ARG A 323 8.34 -1.40 -30.01
CA ARG A 323 8.75 -2.09 -28.78
C ARG A 323 7.60 -2.86 -28.15
N LEU A 324 6.40 -2.30 -28.17
CA LEU A 324 5.20 -2.94 -27.68
C LEU A 324 4.90 -4.24 -28.46
N VAL A 325 4.86 -4.15 -29.81
CA VAL A 325 4.56 -5.29 -30.68
C VAL A 325 5.67 -6.35 -30.60
N THR A 326 6.93 -5.92 -30.52
CA THR A 326 8.07 -6.80 -30.28
C THR A 326 7.89 -7.60 -28.98
N ALA A 327 7.54 -6.92 -27.88
CA ALA A 327 7.32 -7.55 -26.59
C ALA A 327 6.08 -8.48 -26.59
N MET A 328 5.05 -8.17 -27.37
CA MET A 328 3.88 -9.05 -27.53
C MET A 328 4.23 -10.36 -28.22
N LEU A 329 5.14 -10.35 -29.18
CA LEU A 329 5.57 -11.52 -29.94
C LEU A 329 6.62 -12.33 -29.22
N TYR A 330 7.47 -11.70 -28.41
CA TYR A 330 8.65 -12.31 -27.79
C TYR A 330 8.39 -13.66 -27.07
N PRO A 331 7.31 -13.81 -26.25
CA PRO A 331 7.05 -15.09 -25.58
C PRO A 331 6.56 -16.21 -26.49
N TYR A 332 6.30 -15.93 -27.78
CA TYR A 332 5.70 -16.88 -28.73
C TYR A 332 6.63 -17.26 -29.90
N THR A 333 7.93 -16.93 -29.78
CA THR A 333 8.96 -17.25 -30.78
C THR A 333 10.30 -17.52 -30.10
N ASP A 334 11.16 -18.29 -30.75
CA ASP A 334 12.53 -18.60 -30.30
C ASP A 334 13.57 -17.58 -30.85
N GLN A 335 13.09 -16.51 -31.49
CA GLN A 335 13.99 -15.52 -32.08
C GLN A 335 14.49 -14.50 -31.04
N PRO A 336 15.74 -14.02 -31.16
CA PRO A 336 16.22 -12.90 -30.37
C PRO A 336 15.38 -11.62 -30.57
N GLU A 337 15.29 -10.77 -29.55
CA GLU A 337 14.50 -9.54 -29.56
C GLU A 337 14.87 -8.65 -30.77
N SER A 338 16.14 -8.52 -31.13
CA SER A 338 16.60 -7.72 -32.26
C SER A 338 16.06 -8.20 -33.61
N VAL A 339 15.91 -9.50 -33.79
CA VAL A 339 15.35 -10.11 -35.01
C VAL A 339 13.85 -9.84 -35.09
N ILE A 340 13.15 -9.99 -33.98
CA ILE A 340 11.71 -9.69 -33.89
C ILE A 340 11.47 -8.21 -34.17
N GLU A 341 12.23 -7.31 -33.53
CA GLU A 341 12.12 -5.86 -33.72
C GLU A 341 12.35 -5.46 -35.18
N ALA A 342 13.41 -5.96 -35.81
CA ALA A 342 13.68 -5.69 -37.22
C ALA A 342 12.50 -6.13 -38.12
N LYS A 343 11.89 -7.29 -37.81
CA LYS A 343 10.70 -7.76 -38.51
C LYS A 343 9.51 -6.84 -38.27
N VAL A 344 9.24 -6.47 -37.02
CA VAL A 344 8.13 -5.59 -36.64
C VAL A 344 8.24 -4.23 -37.34
N ARG A 345 9.46 -3.65 -37.41
CA ARG A 345 9.71 -2.38 -38.12
C ARG A 345 9.36 -2.49 -39.61
N SER A 346 9.55 -3.65 -40.22
CA SER A 346 9.23 -3.89 -41.63
C SER A 346 7.74 -4.16 -41.87
N LEU A 347 6.93 -4.41 -40.86
CA LEU A 347 5.50 -4.69 -41.00
C LEU A 347 4.69 -3.42 -41.30
N PRO A 348 3.69 -3.52 -42.21
CA PRO A 348 2.69 -2.47 -42.36
C PRO A 348 1.93 -2.19 -41.06
N VAL A 349 1.47 -0.95 -40.89
CA VAL A 349 0.70 -0.55 -39.67
C VAL A 349 -0.48 -1.48 -39.39
N ARG A 350 -1.22 -1.88 -40.45
CA ARG A 350 -2.38 -2.80 -40.32
C ARG A 350 -2.02 -4.12 -39.64
N ASP A 351 -0.82 -4.65 -39.94
CA ASP A 351 -0.38 -5.94 -39.41
C ASP A 351 0.07 -5.80 -37.97
N ARG A 352 0.72 -4.69 -37.58
CA ARG A 352 1.02 -4.35 -36.19
C ARG A 352 -0.26 -4.18 -35.37
N VAL A 353 -1.27 -3.48 -35.91
CA VAL A 353 -2.58 -3.36 -35.26
C VAL A 353 -3.26 -4.72 -35.09
N ALA A 354 -3.15 -5.61 -36.08
CA ALA A 354 -3.71 -6.98 -35.97
C ALA A 354 -3.04 -7.77 -34.81
N ILE A 355 -1.72 -7.65 -34.64
CA ILE A 355 -1.00 -8.28 -33.53
C ILE A 355 -1.48 -7.71 -32.18
N VAL A 356 -1.61 -6.39 -32.07
CA VAL A 356 -2.12 -5.76 -30.84
C VAL A 356 -3.52 -6.25 -30.50
N ARG A 357 -4.41 -6.32 -31.51
CA ARG A 357 -5.78 -6.84 -31.33
C ARG A 357 -5.79 -8.29 -30.89
N ALA A 358 -4.97 -9.15 -31.48
CA ALA A 358 -4.84 -10.54 -31.09
C ALA A 358 -4.34 -10.69 -29.64
N TYR A 359 -3.35 -9.88 -29.25
CA TYR A 359 -2.77 -9.90 -27.91
C TYR A 359 -3.74 -9.41 -26.83
N VAL A 360 -4.52 -8.37 -27.11
CA VAL A 360 -5.53 -7.83 -26.20
C VAL A 360 -6.76 -8.73 -26.12
N GLY A 361 -7.14 -9.38 -27.24
CA GLY A 361 -8.30 -10.23 -27.34
C GLY A 361 -9.63 -9.51 -27.10
N ASP A 362 -10.68 -10.27 -26.98
CA ASP A 362 -12.03 -9.75 -26.70
C ASP A 362 -12.22 -9.49 -25.20
N ARG A 363 -12.12 -8.22 -24.82
CA ARG A 363 -12.32 -7.80 -23.43
C ARG A 363 -13.78 -7.48 -23.18
N THR A 364 -14.46 -8.31 -22.39
CA THR A 364 -15.86 -8.13 -22.01
C THR A 364 -16.04 -7.40 -20.68
N ASN A 365 -14.98 -7.27 -19.88
CA ASN A 365 -15.01 -6.53 -18.62
C ASN A 365 -13.59 -6.05 -18.20
N ARG A 366 -13.53 -5.17 -17.19
CA ARG A 366 -12.28 -4.58 -16.68
C ARG A 366 -11.30 -5.57 -16.06
N ARG A 367 -11.74 -6.77 -15.70
CA ARG A 367 -10.89 -7.81 -15.08
C ARG A 367 -10.12 -8.62 -16.12
N HIS A 368 -10.51 -8.56 -17.39
CA HIS A 368 -9.73 -9.11 -18.50
C HIS A 368 -8.51 -8.20 -18.73
N ARG A 369 -7.40 -8.57 -18.14
CA ARG A 369 -6.15 -7.82 -18.24
C ARG A 369 -5.29 -8.40 -19.35
N PRO A 370 -4.85 -7.58 -20.32
CA PRO A 370 -3.86 -8.01 -21.31
C PRO A 370 -2.52 -8.32 -20.63
N GLY A 371 -1.64 -9.00 -21.36
CA GLY A 371 -0.34 -9.38 -20.83
C GLY A 371 0.62 -8.22 -20.64
N ARG A 372 1.79 -8.53 -20.04
CA ARG A 372 2.77 -7.56 -19.55
C ARG A 372 3.50 -6.75 -20.64
N ALA A 373 3.36 -7.12 -21.92
CA ALA A 373 3.92 -6.31 -23.01
C ALA A 373 3.43 -4.85 -22.96
N LEU A 374 2.19 -4.60 -22.45
CA LEU A 374 1.67 -3.25 -22.27
C LEU A 374 2.39 -2.41 -21.20
N GLU A 375 3.27 -3.01 -20.42
CA GLU A 375 4.11 -2.33 -19.44
C GLU A 375 5.40 -1.74 -20.09
N ARG A 376 5.69 -2.04 -21.35
CA ARG A 376 6.90 -1.59 -22.06
C ARG A 376 6.90 -0.12 -22.45
N PRO A 377 5.81 0.44 -22.99
CA PRO A 377 5.78 1.87 -23.36
C PRO A 377 5.85 2.74 -22.11
N MET A 378 6.64 3.81 -22.19
CA MET A 378 6.78 4.80 -21.13
C MET A 378 6.26 6.15 -21.58
N TYR A 379 5.51 6.79 -20.70
CA TYR A 379 5.01 8.14 -20.84
C TYR A 379 5.28 8.89 -19.55
N ARG A 380 5.77 10.12 -19.65
CA ARG A 380 5.94 11.01 -18.51
C ARG A 380 5.05 12.23 -18.69
N PHE A 381 4.22 12.45 -17.69
CA PHE A 381 3.32 13.60 -17.62
C PHE A 381 3.73 14.50 -16.46
N ASP A 382 3.65 15.80 -16.68
CA ASP A 382 3.59 16.78 -15.60
C ASP A 382 2.12 17.16 -15.38
N VAL A 383 1.68 17.15 -14.10
CA VAL A 383 0.26 17.28 -13.77
C VAL A 383 0.09 18.29 -12.65
N LEU A 384 -0.55 19.41 -12.95
CA LEU A 384 -1.06 20.35 -11.97
C LEU A 384 -2.51 20.01 -11.65
N ALA A 385 -2.77 19.58 -10.41
CA ALA A 385 -4.09 19.13 -10.00
C ALA A 385 -4.41 19.56 -8.56
N ASP A 386 -5.70 19.55 -8.23
CA ASP A 386 -6.12 19.73 -6.84
C ASP A 386 -5.70 18.52 -5.95
N TYR A 387 -5.72 18.74 -4.65
CA TYR A 387 -5.33 17.72 -3.68
C TYR A 387 -6.20 16.45 -3.74
N GLY A 388 -7.48 16.57 -4.10
CA GLY A 388 -8.37 15.43 -4.26
C GLY A 388 -7.96 14.52 -5.41
N ALA A 389 -7.63 15.09 -6.58
CA ALA A 389 -7.11 14.36 -7.73
C ALA A 389 -5.74 13.74 -7.44
N PHE A 390 -4.83 14.46 -6.76
CA PHE A 390 -3.55 13.93 -6.31
C PHE A 390 -3.73 12.68 -5.43
N ARG A 391 -4.66 12.70 -4.46
CA ARG A 391 -4.96 11.55 -3.60
C ARG A 391 -5.39 10.32 -4.39
N ASP A 392 -6.15 10.49 -5.46
CA ASP A 392 -6.60 9.38 -6.30
C ASP A 392 -5.45 8.88 -7.20
N LEU A 393 -4.63 9.75 -7.78
CA LEU A 393 -3.43 9.38 -8.55
C LEU A 393 -2.42 8.61 -7.70
N GLN A 394 -2.14 9.07 -6.49
CA GLN A 394 -1.17 8.46 -5.58
C GLN A 394 -1.55 7.01 -5.18
N ARG A 395 -2.85 6.65 -5.22
CA ARG A 395 -3.32 5.28 -4.98
C ARG A 395 -2.94 4.29 -6.09
N HIS A 396 -2.57 4.76 -7.28
CA HIS A 396 -2.03 3.93 -8.35
C HIS A 396 -0.55 3.63 -8.11
N ARG A 397 -0.26 2.86 -7.08
CA ARG A 397 1.10 2.58 -6.55
C ARG A 397 2.09 2.00 -7.55
N MET A 398 1.62 1.44 -8.67
CA MET A 398 2.48 0.94 -9.74
C MET A 398 3.00 2.05 -10.64
N LEU A 399 2.41 3.24 -10.62
CA LEU A 399 2.98 4.42 -11.25
C LEU A 399 4.29 4.80 -10.54
N THR A 400 5.27 5.26 -11.31
CA THR A 400 6.40 6.01 -10.77
C THR A 400 5.93 7.45 -10.63
N ILE A 401 5.46 7.80 -9.44
CA ILE A 401 4.91 9.12 -9.14
C ILE A 401 5.83 9.84 -8.16
N GLU A 402 6.17 11.07 -8.50
CA GLU A 402 6.86 12.03 -7.65
C GLU A 402 5.99 13.27 -7.53
N TRP A 403 6.04 13.96 -6.42
CA TRP A 403 5.24 15.15 -6.20
C TRP A 403 6.01 16.21 -5.45
N GLN A 404 5.68 17.45 -5.77
CA GLN A 404 6.21 18.63 -5.10
C GLN A 404 5.62 18.76 -3.69
N PRO A 405 6.25 19.54 -2.79
CA PRO A 405 5.67 19.87 -1.49
C PRO A 405 4.27 20.45 -1.67
N LEU A 406 3.31 19.95 -0.89
CA LEU A 406 1.95 20.47 -0.90
C LEU A 406 1.94 21.90 -0.38
N SER A 407 1.59 22.85 -1.21
CA SER A 407 1.59 24.28 -0.88
C SER A 407 0.42 25.01 -1.55
N HIS A 408 0.19 26.24 -1.13
CA HIS A 408 -0.80 27.14 -1.74
C HIS A 408 -0.23 27.95 -2.92
N GLY A 409 1.05 27.75 -3.28
CA GLY A 409 1.73 28.50 -4.34
C GLY A 409 1.08 28.37 -5.72
N ASN A 410 0.40 27.25 -5.98
CA ASN A 410 -0.32 27.00 -7.23
C ASN A 410 -1.80 27.46 -7.21
N GLY A 411 -2.19 28.26 -6.18
CA GLY A 411 -3.55 28.75 -6.07
C GLY A 411 -4.56 27.70 -5.59
N TYR A 412 -5.81 27.81 -6.04
CA TYR A 412 -6.89 26.91 -5.69
C TYR A 412 -7.93 26.83 -6.82
N THR A 413 -8.60 25.70 -6.94
CA THR A 413 -9.68 25.51 -7.91
C THR A 413 -10.97 26.12 -7.37
N ARG A 414 -11.61 27.00 -8.15
CA ARG A 414 -12.98 27.45 -7.88
C ARG A 414 -13.95 26.53 -8.61
N HIS A 415 -14.92 26.00 -7.87
CA HIS A 415 -16.04 25.28 -8.46
C HIS A 415 -17.18 26.28 -8.73
N GLU A 416 -17.79 26.18 -9.90
CA GLU A 416 -18.98 26.97 -10.27
C GLU A 416 -20.22 26.56 -9.47
#